data_1c7524efe828e7d216f0e0e694fc46ce
#
_entry.id   1c7524efe828e7d216f0e0e694fc46ce
#
_cell.length_a   1.000
_cell.length_b   1.000
_cell.length_c   1.000
_cell.angle_alpha   90.00
_cell.angle_beta   90.00
_cell.angle_gamma   90.00
#
_symmetry.space_group_name_H-M   'P 1'
#
loop_
_entity.id
_entity.type
_entity.pdbx_description
1 polymer ?
#
loop_
_entity_poly.entity_id
_entity_poly.type
_entity_poly.pdbx_seq_one_letter_code
_entity_poly.pdbx_strand_id
1 'polypeptide(L)'
;MILHARFRAGLLAMIMLLALPFQAQAASFMTRDHLVVDLRFGVEWLRCTVGKVWNGETCDGEAVRLNHEQIEIAIEQASAQLGEGWRLPTLEELEGLVCEECGRPMIDSDVFPATETEPYWTGEKNGFSAKRYFFSVNFFNGWTFGRFPPSKPLAVRLVRDRN
;
A
#
# COMPACT_ATOMS: atom_id res chain seq x y z
N MET A 1 -13.55 74.89 41.51
CA MET A 1 -13.55 73.49 41.94
C MET A 1 -13.95 72.66 40.71
N ILE A 2 -12.96 72.14 39.99
CA ILE A 2 -13.21 71.43 38.68
C ILE A 2 -12.93 69.93 38.91
N LEU A 3 -13.96 69.09 38.74
CA LEU A 3 -13.91 67.66 38.97
C LEU A 3 -13.51 67.01 37.66
N HIS A 4 -12.35 66.33 37.61
CA HIS A 4 -11.87 65.59 36.45
C HIS A 4 -12.39 64.15 36.50
N ALA A 5 -13.33 63.81 35.63
CA ALA A 5 -13.76 62.44 35.41
C ALA A 5 -12.75 61.75 34.45
N ARG A 6 -12.06 60.72 34.98
CA ARG A 6 -11.16 59.85 34.17
C ARG A 6 -11.99 58.72 33.55
N PHE A 7 -12.16 58.78 32.24
CA PHE A 7 -12.71 57.69 31.44
C PHE A 7 -11.60 56.62 31.28
N ARG A 8 -11.83 55.42 31.83
CA ARG A 8 -11.01 54.25 31.56
C ARG A 8 -11.61 53.52 30.38
N ALA A 9 -11.00 53.61 29.19
CA ALA A 9 -11.33 52.81 28.03
C ALA A 9 -10.81 51.36 28.25
N GLY A 10 -11.71 50.41 28.46
CA GLY A 10 -11.38 48.99 28.52
C GLY A 10 -11.24 48.46 27.10
N LEU A 11 -10.04 48.02 26.73
CA LEU A 11 -9.74 47.38 25.46
C LEU A 11 -10.15 45.88 25.55
N LEU A 12 -11.31 45.54 25.03
CA LEU A 12 -11.76 44.15 24.85
C LEU A 12 -11.01 43.55 23.64
N ALA A 13 -9.93 42.82 23.93
CA ALA A 13 -9.26 41.99 22.91
C ALA A 13 -10.14 40.78 22.55
N MET A 14 -10.81 40.84 21.39
CA MET A 14 -11.58 39.74 20.83
C MET A 14 -10.59 38.74 20.22
N ILE A 15 -10.31 37.67 20.96
CA ILE A 15 -9.53 36.52 20.46
C ILE A 15 -10.37 35.77 19.46
N MET A 16 -10.12 36.00 18.17
CA MET A 16 -10.71 35.26 17.06
C MET A 16 -9.98 33.90 16.95
N LEU A 17 -10.56 32.85 17.53
CA LEU A 17 -10.10 31.48 17.38
C LEU A 17 -10.27 31.11 15.90
N LEU A 18 -9.18 31.11 15.12
CA LEU A 18 -9.11 30.54 13.78
C LEU A 18 -9.22 29.02 13.90
N ALA A 19 -10.44 28.50 13.75
CA ALA A 19 -10.64 27.07 13.54
C ALA A 19 -10.06 26.69 12.17
N LEU A 20 -8.85 26.13 12.16
CA LEU A 20 -8.27 25.52 10.97
C LEU A 20 -9.18 24.35 10.54
N PRO A 21 -9.61 24.29 9.28
CA PRO A 21 -10.37 23.14 8.83
C PRO A 21 -9.48 21.90 8.94
N PHE A 22 -9.90 20.93 9.74
CA PHE A 22 -9.30 19.59 9.78
C PHE A 22 -9.63 18.93 8.44
N GLN A 23 -8.68 18.96 7.50
CA GLN A 23 -8.83 18.23 6.25
C GLN A 23 -8.69 16.73 6.59
N ALA A 24 -9.83 16.05 6.64
CA ALA A 24 -9.85 14.59 6.68
C ALA A 24 -9.18 14.09 5.38
N GLN A 25 -7.98 13.54 5.50
CA GLN A 25 -7.31 12.88 4.40
C GLN A 25 -8.16 11.67 4.02
N ALA A 26 -8.71 11.67 2.81
CA ALA A 26 -9.53 10.54 2.35
C ALA A 26 -8.64 9.29 2.37
N ALA A 27 -9.12 8.23 3.02
CA ALA A 27 -8.40 6.96 3.07
C ALA A 27 -8.17 6.46 1.64
N SER A 28 -6.91 6.21 1.29
CA SER A 28 -6.53 5.72 -0.04
C SER A 28 -6.96 4.27 -0.27
N PHE A 29 -7.23 3.53 0.81
CA PHE A 29 -7.60 2.13 0.81
C PHE A 29 -8.96 1.88 1.45
N MET A 30 -9.71 0.92 0.89
CA MET A 30 -10.92 0.38 1.48
C MET A 30 -10.78 -1.14 1.61
N THR A 31 -10.79 -1.65 2.84
CA THR A 31 -10.69 -3.09 3.09
C THR A 31 -12.05 -3.75 2.95
N ARG A 32 -12.10 -4.89 2.27
CA ARG A 32 -13.29 -5.72 2.08
C ARG A 32 -12.91 -7.19 2.23
N ASP A 33 -13.01 -7.73 3.45
CA ASP A 33 -12.63 -9.10 3.73
C ASP A 33 -11.19 -9.40 3.25
N HIS A 34 -11.00 -10.33 2.34
CA HIS A 34 -9.70 -10.70 1.76
C HIS A 34 -9.18 -9.74 0.67
N LEU A 35 -9.91 -8.66 0.37
CA LEU A 35 -9.58 -7.68 -0.66
C LEU A 35 -9.28 -6.30 -0.06
N VAL A 36 -8.42 -5.56 -0.75
CA VAL A 36 -8.16 -4.15 -0.50
C VAL A 36 -8.38 -3.38 -1.80
N VAL A 37 -9.33 -2.46 -1.80
CA VAL A 37 -9.55 -1.52 -2.91
C VAL A 37 -8.58 -0.35 -2.76
N ASP A 38 -7.73 -0.14 -3.74
CA ASP A 38 -6.86 1.03 -3.85
C ASP A 38 -7.52 2.08 -4.76
N LEU A 39 -7.97 3.16 -4.15
CA LEU A 39 -8.67 4.23 -4.87
C LEU A 39 -7.75 5.09 -5.72
N ARG A 40 -6.43 5.06 -5.47
CA ARG A 40 -5.44 5.86 -6.22
C ARG A 40 -5.20 5.29 -7.62
N PHE A 41 -5.10 3.95 -7.68
CA PHE A 41 -4.82 3.22 -8.92
C PHE A 41 -6.08 2.59 -9.55
N GLY A 42 -7.21 2.58 -8.83
CA GLY A 42 -8.44 1.95 -9.31
C GLY A 42 -8.34 0.43 -9.40
N VAL A 43 -7.59 -0.18 -8.49
CA VAL A 43 -7.32 -1.62 -8.47
C VAL A 43 -7.81 -2.29 -7.18
N GLU A 44 -7.91 -3.61 -7.20
CA GLU A 44 -8.14 -4.45 -6.04
C GLU A 44 -6.94 -5.37 -5.80
N TRP A 45 -6.41 -5.35 -4.57
CA TRP A 45 -5.32 -6.20 -4.13
C TRP A 45 -5.84 -7.42 -3.38
N LEU A 46 -5.16 -8.56 -3.50
CA LEU A 46 -5.25 -9.57 -2.45
C LEU A 46 -4.63 -9.01 -1.17
N ARG A 47 -5.40 -9.04 -0.08
CA ARG A 47 -4.97 -8.51 1.22
C ARG A 47 -3.75 -9.25 1.77
N CYS A 48 -3.70 -10.56 1.54
CA CYS A 48 -2.60 -11.41 1.96
C CYS A 48 -1.56 -11.63 0.86
N THR A 49 -0.30 -11.79 1.27
CA THR A 49 0.77 -12.34 0.43
C THR A 49 0.38 -13.74 -0.04
N VAL A 50 0.72 -14.10 -1.27
CA VAL A 50 0.45 -15.44 -1.83
C VAL A 50 1.05 -16.53 -0.92
N GLY A 51 0.26 -17.56 -0.64
CA GLY A 51 0.56 -18.62 0.34
C GLY A 51 -0.12 -18.42 1.69
N LYS A 52 -0.56 -17.18 2.01
CA LYS A 52 -1.34 -16.89 3.22
C LYS A 52 -2.82 -16.75 2.91
N VAL A 53 -3.64 -17.00 3.91
CA VAL A 53 -5.10 -16.94 3.83
C VAL A 53 -5.64 -15.94 4.85
N TRP A 54 -6.56 -15.10 4.42
CA TRP A 54 -7.29 -14.20 5.31
C TRP A 54 -8.25 -15.00 6.20
N ASN A 55 -8.12 -14.84 7.53
CA ASN A 55 -8.95 -15.56 8.52
C ASN A 55 -10.09 -14.71 9.13
N GLY A 56 -10.27 -13.46 8.64
CA GLY A 56 -11.20 -12.48 9.19
C GLY A 56 -10.53 -11.40 10.04
N GLU A 57 -9.31 -11.63 10.50
CA GLU A 57 -8.55 -10.71 11.34
C GLU A 57 -7.13 -10.44 10.81
N THR A 58 -6.44 -11.49 10.38
CA THR A 58 -5.07 -11.41 9.85
C THR A 58 -4.85 -12.40 8.71
N CYS A 59 -3.63 -12.39 8.16
CA CYS A 59 -3.20 -13.33 7.11
C CYS A 59 -2.43 -14.49 7.73
N ASP A 60 -3.07 -15.66 7.84
CA ASP A 60 -2.49 -16.89 8.40
C ASP A 60 -1.74 -17.73 7.36
N GLY A 61 -0.80 -18.54 7.83
CA GLY A 61 0.02 -19.39 7.00
C GLY A 61 1.39 -18.81 6.69
N GLU A 62 2.08 -19.42 5.73
CA GLU A 62 3.42 -19.00 5.31
C GLU A 62 3.38 -18.45 3.89
N ALA A 63 4.05 -17.30 3.69
CA ALA A 63 4.22 -16.75 2.37
C ALA A 63 5.08 -17.68 1.50
N VAL A 64 4.64 -17.96 0.30
CA VAL A 64 5.44 -18.71 -0.68
C VAL A 64 6.24 -17.73 -1.53
N ARG A 65 7.49 -18.12 -1.85
CA ARG A 65 8.35 -17.39 -2.78
C ARG A 65 8.27 -18.10 -4.12
N LEU A 66 7.90 -17.35 -5.15
CA LEU A 66 7.64 -17.87 -6.48
C LEU A 66 8.57 -17.23 -7.51
N ASN A 67 9.03 -18.02 -8.46
CA ASN A 67 9.59 -17.53 -9.70
C ASN A 67 8.48 -17.19 -10.70
N HIS A 68 8.80 -16.54 -11.82
CA HIS A 68 7.79 -16.10 -12.79
C HIS A 68 6.95 -17.25 -13.40
N GLU A 69 7.52 -18.41 -13.60
CA GLU A 69 6.77 -19.60 -14.10
C GLU A 69 5.74 -20.08 -13.06
N GLN A 70 6.12 -20.11 -11.78
CA GLN A 70 5.22 -20.48 -10.69
C GLN A 70 4.14 -19.43 -10.44
N ILE A 71 4.44 -18.16 -10.72
CA ILE A 71 3.48 -17.06 -10.58
C ILE A 71 2.31 -17.22 -11.57
N GLU A 72 2.56 -17.64 -12.80
CA GLU A 72 1.49 -17.91 -13.78
C GLU A 72 0.50 -18.95 -13.22
N ILE A 73 1.00 -20.01 -12.59
CA ILE A 73 0.17 -21.04 -11.94
C ILE A 73 -0.63 -20.42 -10.77
N ALA A 74 0.00 -19.58 -9.97
CA ALA A 74 -0.68 -18.91 -8.85
C ALA A 74 -1.79 -17.96 -9.33
N ILE A 75 -1.58 -17.26 -10.44
CA ILE A 75 -2.59 -16.40 -11.09
C ILE A 75 -3.78 -17.23 -11.59
N GLU A 76 -3.53 -18.36 -12.24
CA GLU A 76 -4.58 -19.28 -12.70
C GLU A 76 -5.41 -19.81 -11.51
N GLN A 77 -4.75 -20.19 -10.42
CA GLN A 77 -5.43 -20.65 -9.20
C GLN A 77 -6.26 -19.53 -8.55
N ALA A 78 -5.72 -18.32 -8.47
CA ALA A 78 -6.44 -17.16 -7.95
C ALA A 78 -7.67 -16.85 -8.82
N SER A 79 -7.53 -16.89 -10.14
CA SER A 79 -8.62 -16.68 -11.08
C SER A 79 -9.72 -17.73 -10.95
N ALA A 80 -9.37 -18.98 -10.77
CA ALA A 80 -10.34 -20.07 -10.58
C ALA A 80 -11.12 -19.96 -9.26
N GLN A 81 -10.51 -19.39 -8.20
CA GLN A 81 -11.10 -19.36 -6.86
C GLN A 81 -11.77 -18.00 -6.54
N LEU A 82 -11.23 -16.90 -7.05
CA LEU A 82 -11.57 -15.55 -6.63
C LEU A 82 -12.07 -14.66 -7.78
N GLY A 83 -12.25 -15.25 -8.98
CA GLY A 83 -12.64 -14.56 -10.21
C GLY A 83 -11.45 -14.04 -11.00
N GLU A 84 -11.72 -13.68 -12.24
CA GLU A 84 -10.72 -13.34 -13.26
C GLU A 84 -9.99 -12.01 -13.01
N GLY A 85 -8.91 -11.81 -13.79
CA GLY A 85 -8.21 -10.52 -13.90
C GLY A 85 -7.02 -10.35 -12.99
N TRP A 86 -6.64 -11.37 -12.20
CA TRP A 86 -5.45 -11.32 -11.34
C TRP A 86 -4.17 -11.24 -12.16
N ARG A 87 -3.23 -10.43 -11.69
CA ARG A 87 -1.92 -10.21 -12.29
C ARG A 87 -0.90 -9.78 -11.23
N LEU A 88 0.37 -9.76 -11.61
CA LEU A 88 1.37 -9.03 -10.87
C LEU A 88 1.10 -7.52 -10.94
N PRO A 89 1.46 -6.76 -9.90
CA PRO A 89 1.36 -5.31 -9.92
C PRO A 89 2.37 -4.68 -10.88
N THR A 90 2.06 -3.49 -11.37
CA THR A 90 3.06 -2.61 -11.97
C THR A 90 4.06 -2.14 -10.90
N LEU A 91 5.18 -1.56 -11.33
CA LEU A 91 6.15 -0.99 -10.39
C LEU A 91 5.53 0.13 -9.58
N GLU A 92 4.82 1.06 -10.24
CA GLU A 92 4.17 2.19 -9.61
C GLU A 92 3.09 1.77 -8.59
N GLU A 93 2.28 0.77 -8.91
CA GLU A 93 1.28 0.22 -7.99
C GLU A 93 1.94 -0.34 -6.72
N LEU A 94 3.01 -1.12 -6.87
CA LEU A 94 3.67 -1.76 -5.72
C LEU A 94 4.48 -0.75 -4.89
N GLU A 95 5.17 0.21 -5.52
CA GLU A 95 5.81 1.34 -4.84
C GLU A 95 4.79 2.18 -4.08
N GLY A 96 3.58 2.33 -4.63
CA GLY A 96 2.48 3.03 -3.98
C GLY A 96 2.01 2.40 -2.66
N LEU A 97 2.38 1.15 -2.36
CA LEU A 97 2.10 0.51 -1.06
C LEU A 97 3.16 0.82 0.00
N VAL A 98 4.31 1.41 -0.38
CA VAL A 98 5.38 1.72 0.58
C VAL A 98 4.95 2.83 1.51
N CYS A 99 5.06 2.57 2.80
CA CYS A 99 4.78 3.50 3.89
C CYS A 99 6.05 3.65 4.74
N GLU A 100 6.78 4.74 4.56
CA GLU A 100 8.06 4.96 5.24
C GLU A 100 7.89 5.13 6.75
N GLU A 101 6.79 5.76 7.19
CA GLU A 101 6.45 5.99 8.59
C GLU A 101 5.83 4.77 9.30
N CYS A 102 5.43 3.73 8.57
CA CYS A 102 4.77 2.56 9.14
C CYS A 102 5.72 1.59 9.89
N GLY A 103 7.02 1.81 9.80
CA GLY A 103 8.02 0.92 10.40
C GLY A 103 8.40 -0.23 9.47
N ARG A 104 8.54 -1.46 10.02
CA ARG A 104 8.89 -2.65 9.22
C ARG A 104 7.90 -3.78 9.48
N PRO A 105 7.33 -4.37 8.42
CA PRO A 105 7.49 -4.02 7.01
C PRO A 105 7.01 -2.58 6.71
N MET A 106 7.64 -1.91 5.71
CA MET A 106 7.29 -0.55 5.28
C MET A 106 6.02 -0.57 4.42
N ILE A 107 4.92 -0.95 5.03
CA ILE A 107 3.57 -1.03 4.45
C ILE A 107 2.56 -0.87 5.59
N ASP A 108 1.40 -0.34 5.31
CA ASP A 108 0.31 -0.23 6.29
C ASP A 108 -0.17 -1.63 6.71
N SER A 109 0.19 -2.04 7.93
CA SER A 109 -0.12 -3.37 8.48
C SER A 109 -1.58 -3.53 8.91
N ASP A 110 -2.35 -2.45 9.08
CA ASP A 110 -3.79 -2.51 9.32
C ASP A 110 -4.53 -2.85 8.03
N VAL A 111 -3.98 -2.42 6.90
CA VAL A 111 -4.51 -2.71 5.56
C VAL A 111 -3.97 -4.04 5.02
N PHE A 112 -2.66 -4.29 5.13
CA PHE A 112 -1.96 -5.46 4.61
C PHE A 112 -1.23 -6.22 5.73
N PRO A 113 -1.95 -6.90 6.62
CA PRO A 113 -1.36 -7.55 7.78
C PRO A 113 -0.41 -8.69 7.39
N ALA A 114 0.52 -8.97 8.29
CA ALA A 114 1.49 -10.06 8.17
C ALA A 114 2.26 -10.08 6.82
N THR A 115 2.53 -8.90 6.27
CA THR A 115 3.40 -8.75 5.08
C THR A 115 4.86 -9.05 5.46
N GLU A 116 5.57 -9.77 4.60
CA GLU A 116 6.98 -10.11 4.79
C GLU A 116 7.90 -8.90 4.56
N THR A 117 8.96 -8.81 5.37
CA THR A 117 10.01 -7.79 5.25
C THR A 117 11.05 -8.19 4.20
N GLU A 118 10.63 -8.36 2.95
CA GLU A 118 11.48 -8.84 1.86
C GLU A 118 11.03 -8.26 0.50
N PRO A 119 11.76 -8.55 -0.61
CA PRO A 119 11.36 -8.12 -1.94
C PRO A 119 10.13 -8.86 -2.47
N TYR A 120 9.23 -8.10 -3.10
CA TYR A 120 8.05 -8.57 -3.80
C TYR A 120 8.17 -8.31 -5.30
N TRP A 121 7.71 -9.25 -6.12
CA TRP A 121 7.71 -9.14 -7.57
C TRP A 121 6.75 -8.07 -8.10
N THR A 122 7.20 -7.36 -9.13
CA THR A 122 6.32 -6.67 -10.08
C THR A 122 6.22 -7.46 -11.38
N GLY A 123 5.22 -7.15 -12.22
CA GLY A 123 5.10 -7.68 -13.59
C GLY A 123 5.99 -6.97 -14.61
N GLU A 124 6.73 -5.93 -14.20
CA GLU A 124 7.47 -5.10 -15.14
C GLU A 124 8.91 -5.55 -15.35
N LYS A 125 9.28 -5.63 -16.62
CA LYS A 125 10.66 -5.89 -17.06
C LYS A 125 11.47 -4.61 -17.03
N ASN A 126 12.72 -4.71 -16.57
CA ASN A 126 13.67 -3.62 -16.68
C ASN A 126 14.17 -3.49 -18.12
N GLY A 127 13.64 -2.49 -18.84
CA GLY A 127 13.95 -2.23 -20.24
C GLY A 127 15.45 -1.91 -20.52
N PHE A 128 16.16 -1.39 -19.51
CA PHE A 128 17.60 -1.07 -19.62
C PHE A 128 18.50 -2.31 -19.60
N SER A 129 17.99 -3.45 -19.15
CA SER A 129 18.76 -4.69 -18.97
C SER A 129 18.43 -5.75 -20.03
N ALA A 130 18.24 -5.35 -21.28
CA ALA A 130 17.87 -6.25 -22.39
C ALA A 130 16.59 -7.09 -22.08
N LYS A 131 15.70 -6.56 -21.26
CA LYS A 131 14.43 -7.18 -20.83
C LYS A 131 14.58 -8.56 -20.16
N ARG A 132 15.75 -8.84 -19.59
CA ARG A 132 16.05 -10.13 -18.92
C ARG A 132 15.70 -10.13 -17.43
N TYR A 133 15.55 -8.95 -16.83
CA TYR A 133 15.32 -8.76 -15.41
C TYR A 133 13.99 -8.08 -15.17
N PHE A 134 13.47 -8.28 -13.98
CA PHE A 134 12.24 -7.67 -13.53
C PHE A 134 12.50 -6.76 -12.33
N PHE A 135 11.59 -5.81 -12.12
CA PHE A 135 11.59 -4.97 -10.92
C PHE A 135 10.96 -5.70 -9.74
N SER A 136 11.39 -5.32 -8.57
CA SER A 136 10.82 -5.72 -7.28
C SER A 136 10.85 -4.53 -6.33
N VAL A 137 9.95 -4.50 -5.35
CA VAL A 137 9.93 -3.55 -4.26
C VAL A 137 10.16 -4.30 -2.95
N ASN A 138 11.06 -3.80 -2.11
CA ASN A 138 11.41 -4.46 -0.85
C ASN A 138 10.78 -3.76 0.34
N PHE A 139 9.81 -4.38 0.99
CA PHE A 139 9.15 -3.83 2.17
C PHE A 139 10.01 -3.81 3.46
N PHE A 140 11.25 -4.29 3.42
CA PHE A 140 12.21 -4.06 4.50
C PHE A 140 12.70 -2.61 4.56
N ASN A 141 12.91 -1.97 3.38
CA ASN A 141 13.53 -0.64 3.26
C ASN A 141 12.88 0.29 2.24
N GLY A 142 11.76 -0.12 1.62
CA GLY A 142 11.04 0.65 0.61
C GLY A 142 11.73 0.74 -0.76
N TRP A 143 12.88 0.08 -0.97
CA TRP A 143 13.68 0.26 -2.17
C TRP A 143 13.25 -0.64 -3.32
N THR A 144 13.34 -0.06 -4.51
CA THR A 144 13.18 -0.76 -5.79
C THR A 144 14.49 -1.37 -6.25
N PHE A 145 14.42 -2.61 -6.75
CA PHE A 145 15.55 -3.29 -7.38
C PHE A 145 15.12 -3.92 -8.71
N GLY A 146 15.84 -3.60 -9.80
CA GLY A 146 15.44 -3.97 -11.17
C GLY A 146 16.38 -4.99 -11.84
N ARG A 147 17.04 -5.89 -11.07
CA ARG A 147 18.02 -6.84 -11.63
C ARG A 147 17.83 -8.28 -11.16
N PHE A 148 16.63 -8.66 -10.72
CA PHE A 148 16.35 -10.06 -10.45
C PHE A 148 15.97 -10.80 -11.74
N PRO A 149 16.60 -11.98 -12.00
CA PRO A 149 16.18 -12.83 -13.10
C PRO A 149 14.83 -13.49 -12.80
N PRO A 150 14.01 -13.83 -13.82
CA PRO A 150 12.67 -14.43 -13.61
C PRO A 150 12.69 -15.76 -12.86
N SER A 151 13.83 -16.45 -12.81
CA SER A 151 14.03 -17.69 -12.06
C SER A 151 14.22 -17.49 -10.55
N LYS A 152 14.41 -16.24 -10.09
CA LYS A 152 14.56 -15.95 -8.65
C LYS A 152 13.22 -16.10 -7.94
N PRO A 153 13.11 -16.89 -6.86
CA PRO A 153 11.88 -16.90 -6.06
C PRO A 153 11.81 -15.69 -5.12
N LEU A 154 10.74 -14.90 -5.20
CA LEU A 154 10.42 -13.78 -4.32
C LEU A 154 8.97 -13.87 -3.85
N ALA A 155 8.62 -13.07 -2.85
CA ALA A 155 7.24 -12.90 -2.40
C ALA A 155 6.35 -12.28 -3.50
N VAL A 156 5.06 -12.58 -3.43
CA VAL A 156 4.07 -12.16 -4.43
C VAL A 156 2.81 -11.62 -3.73
N ARG A 157 2.34 -10.48 -4.21
CA ARG A 157 1.00 -9.96 -3.93
C ARG A 157 0.30 -9.70 -5.26
N LEU A 158 -0.86 -10.30 -5.44
CA LEU A 158 -1.63 -10.15 -6.67
C LEU A 158 -2.56 -8.95 -6.60
N VAL A 159 -2.81 -8.40 -7.77
CA VAL A 159 -3.69 -7.25 -7.99
C VAL A 159 -4.57 -7.53 -9.21
N ARG A 160 -5.73 -6.88 -9.30
CA ARG A 160 -6.56 -6.85 -10.51
C ARG A 160 -7.15 -5.48 -10.72
N ASP A 161 -7.45 -5.15 -11.97
CA ASP A 161 -8.16 -3.92 -12.30
C ASP A 161 -9.58 -3.98 -11.77
N ARG A 162 -10.06 -2.86 -11.28
CA ARG A 162 -11.42 -2.73 -10.79
C ARG A 162 -12.35 -2.39 -11.96
N ASN A 163 -13.34 -3.24 -12.19
CA ASN A 163 -14.41 -3.03 -13.18
C ASN A 163 -15.52 -2.14 -12.63
#